data_a164028b6ee60e167985f97b49600cbf
#
_entry.id   a164028b6ee60e167985f97b49600cbf
#
_cell.length_a   1.000
_cell.length_b   1.000
_cell.length_c   1.000
_cell.angle_alpha   90.00
_cell.angle_beta   90.00
_cell.angle_gamma   90.00
#
_symmetry.space_group_name_H-M   'P 1'
#
loop_
_entity.id
_entity.type
_entity.pdbx_description
1 polymer ?
#
loop_
_entity_poly.entity_id
_entity_poly.type
_entity_poly.pdbx_seq_one_letter_code
_entity_poly.pdbx_strand_id
1 'polypeptide(L)'
;LAAQLYGEMKEFFPENAVEYFVSYYDYYQPEAYVPQSDTYIAKDSSINDEIDKLRHSATAALSERNDVIIVASVSCIYGLGAPVDYKNMVISLRPGMEKDRDDCIRKLIDIQYVRNDQDFKRGTFRVRGDVVEVYPSSSSGDAIRVEFFGDEVDRISEIDSLTGEVKGVLEHIAIFPNSHYVVEKEKMDAAIENIRAELAERVKYFKSEDKLLEAQRIEERTNFDIEMMQETGFCSGIENYSRHLAGLPAGCPPYTLMDYFPDESHITIPQIRGMYAGDQSRKTTLVDYGFRLPSAKDNRPLNFSEFESKISQMLFVSATPSTYEAEHELMRTEQVIRPTGLLDPEITVKPIEGQIDDL
;
A
#
# COMPACT_ATOMS: atom_id res chain seq x y z
N LEU A 1 2.12 -14.96 -14.06
CA LEU A 1 0.71 -15.34 -13.93
C LEU A 1 -0.20 -14.13 -13.63
N ALA A 2 0.07 -13.33 -12.57
CA ALA A 2 -0.77 -12.18 -12.24
C ALA A 2 -0.88 -11.14 -13.38
N ALA A 3 0.23 -10.79 -14.03
CA ALA A 3 0.21 -9.86 -15.17
C ALA A 3 -0.56 -10.42 -16.38
N GLN A 4 -0.46 -11.73 -16.64
CA GLN A 4 -1.24 -12.40 -17.68
C GLN A 4 -2.74 -12.33 -17.36
N LEU A 5 -3.12 -12.71 -16.14
CA LEU A 5 -4.52 -12.66 -15.70
C LEU A 5 -5.09 -11.24 -15.75
N TYR A 6 -4.30 -10.26 -15.38
CA TYR A 6 -4.68 -8.85 -15.49
C TYR A 6 -4.98 -8.44 -16.95
N GLY A 7 -4.12 -8.85 -17.91
CA GLY A 7 -4.36 -8.61 -19.33
C GLY A 7 -5.62 -9.27 -19.83
N GLU A 8 -5.81 -10.56 -19.51
CA GLU A 8 -7.00 -11.34 -19.89
C GLU A 8 -8.30 -10.74 -19.31
N MET A 9 -8.28 -10.32 -18.02
CA MET A 9 -9.45 -9.68 -17.42
C MET A 9 -9.79 -8.35 -18.07
N LYS A 10 -8.81 -7.56 -18.49
CA LYS A 10 -9.06 -6.33 -19.27
C LYS A 10 -9.73 -6.58 -20.62
N GLU A 11 -9.38 -7.67 -21.29
CA GLU A 11 -10.01 -8.06 -22.55
C GLU A 11 -11.44 -8.58 -22.34
N PHE A 12 -11.68 -9.32 -21.26
CA PHE A 12 -13.00 -9.88 -20.95
C PHE A 12 -13.97 -8.83 -20.38
N PHE A 13 -13.46 -7.82 -19.68
CA PHE A 13 -14.25 -6.81 -19.00
C PHE A 13 -13.81 -5.37 -19.38
N PRO A 14 -13.96 -4.99 -20.65
CA PRO A 14 -13.44 -3.71 -21.15
C PRO A 14 -14.13 -2.48 -20.57
N GLU A 15 -15.36 -2.61 -20.05
CA GLU A 15 -16.14 -1.52 -19.44
C GLU A 15 -15.90 -1.40 -17.94
N ASN A 16 -15.34 -2.43 -17.30
CA ASN A 16 -15.08 -2.47 -15.87
C ASN A 16 -13.70 -1.86 -15.53
N ALA A 17 -13.54 -1.39 -14.29
CA ALA A 17 -12.23 -1.01 -13.78
C ALA A 17 -11.44 -2.27 -13.41
N VAL A 18 -10.58 -2.73 -14.31
CA VAL A 18 -9.67 -3.85 -14.03
C VAL A 18 -8.33 -3.29 -13.57
N GLU A 19 -7.95 -3.58 -12.33
CA GLU A 19 -6.81 -3.01 -11.64
C GLU A 19 -5.79 -4.07 -11.21
N TYR A 20 -4.55 -3.63 -10.92
CA TYR A 20 -3.44 -4.49 -10.62
C TYR A 20 -2.78 -4.11 -9.29
N PHE A 21 -2.71 -5.07 -8.36
CA PHE A 21 -2.18 -4.82 -7.02
C PHE A 21 -1.19 -5.90 -6.60
N VAL A 22 0.09 -5.69 -6.90
CA VAL A 22 1.17 -6.62 -6.53
C VAL A 22 2.24 -5.92 -5.70
N SER A 23 3.27 -6.63 -5.27
CA SER A 23 4.41 -6.02 -4.61
C SER A 23 5.08 -5.00 -5.54
N TYR A 24 5.30 -3.79 -5.05
CA TYR A 24 5.87 -2.68 -5.82
C TYR A 24 7.40 -2.56 -5.69
N TYR A 25 8.04 -3.54 -5.08
CA TYR A 25 9.49 -3.56 -4.93
C TYR A 25 10.15 -4.32 -6.09
N ASP A 26 11.08 -3.67 -6.80
CA ASP A 26 12.03 -4.35 -7.68
C ASP A 26 13.10 -5.07 -6.87
N TYR A 27 13.49 -4.46 -5.76
CA TYR A 27 14.40 -5.01 -4.76
C TYR A 27 13.87 -4.69 -3.36
N TYR A 28 13.93 -5.67 -2.47
CA TYR A 28 13.50 -5.52 -1.09
C TYR A 28 14.38 -6.30 -0.11
N GLN A 29 15.12 -5.57 0.70
CA GLN A 29 15.83 -6.06 1.87
C GLN A 29 15.05 -5.63 3.12
N PRO A 30 14.38 -6.52 3.84
CA PRO A 30 13.70 -6.16 5.08
C PRO A 30 14.70 -5.75 6.15
N GLU A 31 14.30 -4.80 6.99
CA GLU A 31 15.03 -4.48 8.22
C GLU A 31 15.15 -5.71 9.10
N ALA A 32 16.34 -6.04 9.57
CA ALA A 32 16.58 -7.18 10.42
C ALA A 32 17.74 -6.93 11.38
N TYR A 33 17.80 -7.71 12.47
CA TYR A 33 18.93 -7.73 13.38
C TYR A 33 19.35 -9.17 13.67
N VAL A 34 20.65 -9.42 13.62
CA VAL A 34 21.26 -10.72 13.88
C VAL A 34 22.03 -10.65 15.20
N PRO A 35 21.45 -11.08 16.34
CA PRO A 35 22.05 -10.92 17.66
C PRO A 35 23.41 -11.60 17.80
N GLN A 36 23.61 -12.75 17.12
CA GLN A 36 24.84 -13.54 17.22
C GLN A 36 26.07 -12.79 16.69
N SER A 37 25.92 -11.92 15.73
CA SER A 37 26.98 -11.12 15.11
C SER A 37 26.87 -9.63 15.41
N ASP A 38 25.91 -9.21 16.23
CA ASP A 38 25.58 -7.81 16.50
C ASP A 38 25.44 -7.01 15.19
N THR A 39 24.77 -7.60 14.21
CA THR A 39 24.66 -7.00 12.88
C THR A 39 23.25 -6.47 12.65
N TYR A 40 23.14 -5.16 12.50
CA TYR A 40 21.91 -4.50 12.06
C TYR A 40 21.89 -4.37 10.54
N ILE A 41 20.83 -4.85 9.92
CA ILE A 41 20.57 -4.74 8.49
C ILE A 41 19.46 -3.69 8.31
N ALA A 42 19.83 -2.55 7.76
CA ALA A 42 18.85 -1.51 7.45
C ALA A 42 17.88 -1.98 6.35
N LYS A 43 16.63 -1.49 6.41
CA LYS A 43 15.70 -1.66 5.28
C LYS A 43 16.32 -1.00 4.04
N ASP A 44 16.43 -1.76 2.96
CA ASP A 44 16.82 -1.25 1.65
C ASP A 44 15.81 -1.73 0.61
N SER A 45 15.36 -0.82 -0.24
CA SER A 45 14.33 -1.15 -1.23
C SER A 45 14.36 -0.22 -2.41
N SER A 46 14.12 -0.77 -3.59
CA SER A 46 13.86 -0.04 -4.81
C SER A 46 12.39 -0.21 -5.18
N ILE A 47 11.68 0.92 -5.31
CA ILE A 47 10.27 0.94 -5.69
C ILE A 47 10.16 1.02 -7.20
N ASN A 48 9.29 0.20 -7.78
CA ASN A 48 8.89 0.28 -9.17
C ASN A 48 7.76 1.30 -9.31
N ASP A 49 8.05 2.44 -9.92
CA ASP A 49 7.10 3.55 -10.05
C ASP A 49 5.83 3.16 -10.83
N GLU A 50 5.93 2.28 -11.82
CA GLU A 50 4.79 1.82 -12.60
C GLU A 50 3.85 0.94 -11.77
N ILE A 51 4.41 0.05 -10.96
CA ILE A 51 3.61 -0.82 -10.08
C ILE A 51 3.02 0.01 -8.93
N ASP A 52 3.76 0.94 -8.39
CA ASP A 52 3.26 1.85 -7.35
C ASP A 52 2.06 2.66 -7.85
N LYS A 53 2.15 3.21 -9.06
CA LYS A 53 1.03 3.87 -9.76
C LYS A 53 -0.20 2.96 -9.86
N LEU A 54 -0.03 1.70 -10.29
CA LEU A 54 -1.13 0.75 -10.41
C LEU A 54 -1.78 0.42 -9.05
N ARG A 55 -1.00 0.40 -7.97
CA ARG A 55 -1.53 0.24 -6.61
C ARG A 55 -2.38 1.43 -6.17
N HIS A 56 -1.95 2.65 -6.47
CA HIS A 56 -2.75 3.85 -6.22
C HIS A 56 -4.01 3.89 -7.09
N SER A 57 -3.91 3.47 -8.36
CA SER A 57 -5.07 3.32 -9.24
C SER A 57 -6.10 2.35 -8.65
N ALA A 58 -5.66 1.19 -8.17
CA ALA A 58 -6.53 0.19 -7.56
C ALA A 58 -7.32 0.73 -6.35
N THR A 59 -6.65 1.42 -5.42
CA THR A 59 -7.31 1.98 -4.23
C THR A 59 -8.23 3.16 -4.57
N ALA A 60 -7.87 3.97 -5.56
CA ALA A 60 -8.71 5.04 -6.07
C ALA A 60 -9.98 4.46 -6.74
N ALA A 61 -9.83 3.48 -7.63
CA ALA A 61 -10.95 2.81 -8.29
C ALA A 61 -11.94 2.20 -7.30
N LEU A 62 -11.45 1.49 -6.27
CA LEU A 62 -12.29 0.95 -5.18
C LEU A 62 -13.05 2.01 -4.38
N SER A 63 -12.55 3.24 -4.38
CA SER A 63 -13.19 4.35 -3.68
C SER A 63 -14.25 5.06 -4.52
N GLU A 64 -14.14 5.00 -5.86
CA GLU A 64 -15.00 5.73 -6.80
C GLU A 64 -16.02 4.86 -7.52
N ARG A 65 -15.70 3.57 -7.72
CA ARG A 65 -16.49 2.66 -8.58
C ARG A 65 -16.94 1.42 -7.81
N ASN A 66 -18.03 0.81 -8.28
CA ASN A 66 -18.59 -0.44 -7.75
C ASN A 66 -18.37 -1.64 -8.69
N ASP A 67 -17.78 -1.42 -9.86
CA ASP A 67 -17.55 -2.41 -10.91
C ASP A 67 -16.06 -2.72 -11.06
N VAL A 68 -15.35 -2.86 -9.95
CA VAL A 68 -13.89 -3.02 -9.89
C VAL A 68 -13.51 -4.49 -9.81
N ILE A 69 -12.56 -4.89 -10.65
CA ILE A 69 -11.90 -6.20 -10.62
C ILE A 69 -10.43 -5.95 -10.27
N ILE A 70 -9.91 -6.57 -9.21
CA ILE A 70 -8.49 -6.46 -8.87
C ILE A 70 -7.78 -7.79 -9.03
N VAL A 71 -6.71 -7.78 -9.81
CA VAL A 71 -5.74 -8.88 -9.86
C VAL A 71 -4.60 -8.57 -8.90
N ALA A 72 -4.53 -9.31 -7.81
CA ALA A 72 -3.57 -9.07 -6.74
C ALA A 72 -2.62 -10.27 -6.51
N SER A 73 -1.43 -9.98 -6.01
CA SER A 73 -0.57 -10.97 -5.38
C SER A 73 -0.87 -11.06 -3.87
N VAL A 74 -0.14 -11.92 -3.16
CA VAL A 74 -0.23 -12.01 -1.69
C VAL A 74 0.02 -10.68 -0.97
N SER A 75 0.53 -9.66 -1.63
CA SER A 75 0.69 -8.31 -1.07
C SER A 75 -0.63 -7.67 -0.60
N CYS A 76 -1.78 -8.16 -1.07
CA CYS A 76 -3.11 -7.69 -0.66
C CYS A 76 -3.45 -7.95 0.82
N ILE A 77 -2.79 -8.91 1.48
CA ILE A 77 -2.98 -9.19 2.91
C ILE A 77 -2.05 -8.42 3.84
N TYR A 78 -1.14 -7.61 3.28
CA TYR A 78 -0.24 -6.76 4.07
C TYR A 78 -0.92 -5.44 4.44
N GLY A 79 -0.44 -4.85 5.56
CA GLY A 79 -0.98 -3.60 6.09
C GLY A 79 -0.97 -2.45 5.07
N LEU A 80 -2.11 -1.78 5.00
CA LEU A 80 -2.33 -0.50 4.33
C LEU A 80 -2.90 0.51 5.33
N GLY A 81 -3.04 1.77 4.93
CA GLY A 81 -3.78 2.75 5.70
C GLY A 81 -5.27 2.42 5.80
N ALA A 82 -5.96 3.03 6.74
CA ALA A 82 -7.40 2.83 6.92
C ALA A 82 -8.19 3.37 5.71
N PRO A 83 -9.13 2.60 5.12
CA PRO A 83 -9.92 3.04 3.97
C PRO A 83 -10.71 4.32 4.23
N VAL A 84 -11.20 4.51 5.44
CA VAL A 84 -11.95 5.71 5.86
C VAL A 84 -11.05 6.94 5.80
N ASP A 85 -9.83 6.86 6.33
CA ASP A 85 -8.88 7.97 6.31
C ASP A 85 -8.49 8.31 4.87
N TYR A 86 -8.20 7.30 4.05
CA TYR A 86 -7.88 7.49 2.64
C TYR A 86 -8.99 8.22 1.88
N LYS A 87 -10.26 7.84 2.10
CA LYS A 87 -11.42 8.49 1.50
C LYS A 87 -11.65 9.91 2.01
N ASN A 88 -11.49 10.16 3.31
CA ASN A 88 -11.69 11.47 3.92
C ASN A 88 -10.67 12.50 3.44
N MET A 89 -9.47 12.05 3.07
CA MET A 89 -8.39 12.92 2.62
C MET A 89 -8.45 13.26 1.12
N VAL A 90 -9.43 12.75 0.37
CA VAL A 90 -9.62 13.07 -1.05
C VAL A 90 -9.97 14.55 -1.23
N ILE A 91 -9.31 15.20 -2.20
CA ILE A 91 -9.64 16.58 -2.62
C ILE A 91 -10.61 16.48 -3.81
N SER A 92 -11.86 16.87 -3.58
CA SER A 92 -12.90 16.93 -4.60
C SER A 92 -13.09 18.37 -5.06
N LEU A 93 -12.97 18.66 -6.36
CA LEU A 93 -13.11 19.98 -6.95
C LEU A 93 -14.07 19.94 -8.12
N ARG A 94 -14.83 21.04 -8.28
CA ARG A 94 -15.75 21.28 -9.41
C ARG A 94 -15.65 22.73 -9.84
N PRO A 95 -15.80 23.06 -11.13
CA PRO A 95 -15.94 24.43 -11.57
C PRO A 95 -17.12 25.13 -10.88
N GLY A 96 -16.94 26.39 -10.51
CA GLY A 96 -17.92 27.18 -9.74
C GLY A 96 -17.91 26.90 -8.22
N MET A 97 -17.02 26.06 -7.72
CA MET A 97 -16.89 25.79 -6.29
C MET A 97 -16.12 26.90 -5.59
N GLU A 98 -16.69 27.47 -4.53
CA GLU A 98 -15.97 28.40 -3.64
C GLU A 98 -14.86 27.64 -2.91
N LYS A 99 -13.62 27.95 -3.26
CA LYS A 99 -12.42 27.31 -2.74
C LYS A 99 -11.20 28.18 -2.94
N ASP A 100 -10.59 28.58 -1.83
CA ASP A 100 -9.33 29.32 -1.86
C ASP A 100 -8.17 28.46 -2.41
N ARG A 101 -7.35 29.05 -3.28
CA ARG A 101 -6.20 28.40 -3.91
C ARG A 101 -5.19 27.91 -2.86
N ASP A 102 -4.88 28.73 -1.85
CA ASP A 102 -3.88 28.40 -0.85
C ASP A 102 -4.38 27.32 0.10
N ASP A 103 -5.70 27.22 0.33
CA ASP A 103 -6.33 26.08 0.99
C ASP A 103 -6.19 24.79 0.19
N CYS A 104 -6.34 24.88 -1.13
CA CYS A 104 -6.12 23.75 -2.02
C CYS A 104 -4.66 23.28 -1.95
N ILE A 105 -3.70 24.22 -1.98
CA ILE A 105 -2.26 23.93 -1.86
C ILE A 105 -1.95 23.28 -0.51
N ARG A 106 -2.48 23.77 0.61
CA ARG A 106 -2.30 23.17 1.93
C ARG A 106 -2.81 21.72 1.95
N LYS A 107 -4.00 21.49 1.42
CA LYS A 107 -4.57 20.14 1.33
C LYS A 107 -3.72 19.19 0.47
N LEU A 108 -3.13 19.67 -0.64
CA LEU A 108 -2.21 18.86 -1.45
C LEU A 108 -0.98 18.42 -0.63
N ILE A 109 -0.44 19.30 0.20
CA ILE A 109 0.68 18.96 1.10
C ILE A 109 0.22 17.95 2.16
N ASP A 110 -0.95 18.15 2.76
CA ASP A 110 -1.51 17.24 3.76
C ASP A 110 -1.70 15.82 3.21
N ILE A 111 -2.07 15.68 1.93
CA ILE A 111 -2.19 14.38 1.25
C ILE A 111 -0.88 13.91 0.60
N GLN A 112 0.26 14.47 1.03
CA GLN A 112 1.62 14.05 0.70
C GLN A 112 2.05 14.29 -0.75
N TYR A 113 1.46 15.28 -1.46
CA TYR A 113 2.02 15.78 -2.71
C TYR A 113 3.16 16.76 -2.41
N VAL A 114 4.20 16.67 -3.22
CA VAL A 114 5.38 17.54 -3.08
C VAL A 114 5.32 18.66 -4.11
N ARG A 115 5.50 19.91 -3.66
CA ARG A 115 5.64 21.02 -4.61
C ARG A 115 6.96 20.91 -5.36
N ASN A 116 6.90 20.84 -6.67
CA ASN A 116 8.06 20.85 -7.52
C ASN A 116 7.75 21.57 -8.84
N ASP A 117 8.22 22.82 -8.93
CA ASP A 117 7.96 23.67 -10.09
C ASP A 117 8.90 23.37 -11.26
N GLN A 118 9.98 22.58 -11.07
CA GLN A 118 11.00 22.27 -12.06
C GLN A 118 10.88 20.86 -12.64
N ASP A 119 10.72 19.85 -11.78
CA ASP A 119 10.59 18.43 -12.14
C ASP A 119 9.15 17.99 -11.84
N PHE A 120 8.27 18.18 -12.83
CA PHE A 120 6.85 17.85 -12.71
C PHE A 120 6.60 16.39 -13.04
N LYS A 121 6.49 15.59 -12.01
CA LYS A 121 6.31 14.14 -12.10
C LYS A 121 5.17 13.65 -11.20
N ARG A 122 4.83 12.38 -11.30
CA ARG A 122 3.80 11.73 -10.48
C ARG A 122 4.00 12.02 -8.98
N GLY A 123 2.94 12.36 -8.29
CA GLY A 123 2.97 12.71 -6.86
C GLY A 123 3.49 14.13 -6.57
N THR A 124 3.64 14.98 -7.60
CA THR A 124 4.02 16.39 -7.41
C THR A 124 2.92 17.34 -7.88
N PHE A 125 3.00 18.57 -7.41
CA PHE A 125 2.22 19.68 -7.93
C PHE A 125 3.10 20.91 -8.16
N ARG A 126 2.67 21.81 -9.04
CA ARG A 126 3.32 23.09 -9.29
C ARG A 126 2.29 24.21 -9.32
N VAL A 127 2.75 25.43 -9.01
CA VAL A 127 1.88 26.60 -8.89
C VAL A 127 2.44 27.74 -9.75
N ARG A 128 1.60 28.30 -10.61
CA ARG A 128 1.94 29.44 -11.47
C ARG A 128 0.81 30.48 -11.45
N GLY A 129 0.95 31.51 -10.63
CA GLY A 129 -0.11 32.49 -10.42
C GLY A 129 -1.35 31.83 -9.81
N ASP A 130 -2.49 31.99 -10.46
CA ASP A 130 -3.76 31.42 -10.02
C ASP A 130 -4.02 30.00 -10.56
N VAL A 131 -2.98 29.35 -11.09
CA VAL A 131 -3.06 28.00 -11.65
C VAL A 131 -2.29 27.03 -10.76
N VAL A 132 -2.95 25.94 -10.39
CA VAL A 132 -2.35 24.80 -9.70
C VAL A 132 -2.42 23.59 -10.64
N GLU A 133 -1.28 22.98 -10.91
CA GLU A 133 -1.21 21.76 -11.71
C GLU A 133 -0.76 20.61 -10.81
N VAL A 134 -1.49 19.51 -10.84
CA VAL A 134 -1.24 18.31 -10.01
C VAL A 134 -1.04 17.13 -10.91
N TYR A 135 0.02 16.35 -10.66
CA TYR A 135 0.23 15.08 -11.33
C TYR A 135 -0.21 13.95 -10.37
N PRO A 136 -1.42 13.38 -10.55
CA PRO A 136 -1.96 12.41 -9.61
C PRO A 136 -1.10 11.16 -9.48
N SER A 137 -1.06 10.57 -8.28
CA SER A 137 -0.31 9.35 -7.99
C SER A 137 -0.78 8.13 -8.78
N SER A 138 -2.04 8.12 -9.23
CA SER A 138 -2.65 7.06 -10.04
C SER A 138 -2.55 7.29 -11.56
N SER A 139 -2.06 8.45 -12.02
CA SER A 139 -2.09 8.82 -13.45
C SER A 139 -0.90 8.27 -14.25
N SER A 140 -1.13 8.05 -15.54
CA SER A 140 -0.17 7.49 -16.52
C SER A 140 0.34 8.51 -17.54
N GLY A 141 0.51 9.77 -17.18
CA GLY A 141 1.02 10.81 -18.08
C GLY A 141 0.14 12.04 -18.17
N ASP A 142 -1.08 11.96 -17.64
CA ASP A 142 -2.01 13.06 -17.62
C ASP A 142 -1.98 13.75 -16.25
N ALA A 143 -1.95 15.08 -16.27
CA ALA A 143 -1.99 15.91 -15.09
C ALA A 143 -3.28 16.74 -15.08
N ILE A 144 -3.62 17.23 -13.91
CA ILE A 144 -4.82 18.06 -13.71
C ILE A 144 -4.38 19.50 -13.52
N ARG A 145 -4.96 20.39 -14.32
CA ARG A 145 -4.82 21.84 -14.16
C ARG A 145 -6.09 22.40 -13.56
N VAL A 146 -5.95 23.09 -12.43
CA VAL A 146 -7.02 23.82 -11.75
C VAL A 146 -6.71 25.30 -11.84
N GLU A 147 -7.59 26.05 -12.46
CA GLU A 147 -7.52 27.51 -12.64
C GLU A 147 -8.46 28.16 -11.63
N PHE A 148 -7.96 29.15 -10.88
CA PHE A 148 -8.73 29.87 -9.86
C PHE A 148 -8.99 31.29 -10.32
N PHE A 149 -10.15 31.83 -9.97
CA PHE A 149 -10.49 33.23 -10.12
C PHE A 149 -10.99 33.78 -8.77
N GLY A 150 -10.11 34.49 -8.06
CA GLY A 150 -10.35 34.83 -6.66
C GLY A 150 -10.44 33.58 -5.80
N ASP A 151 -11.54 33.44 -5.06
CA ASP A 151 -11.79 32.31 -4.15
C ASP A 151 -12.70 31.24 -4.79
N GLU A 152 -12.72 31.16 -6.12
CA GLU A 152 -13.53 30.21 -6.86
C GLU A 152 -12.69 29.39 -7.85
N VAL A 153 -13.03 28.11 -8.00
CA VAL A 153 -12.48 27.25 -9.05
C VAL A 153 -13.16 27.63 -10.38
N ASP A 154 -12.44 28.30 -11.26
CA ASP A 154 -12.94 28.75 -12.56
C ASP A 154 -13.02 27.60 -13.56
N ARG A 155 -11.93 26.82 -13.66
CA ARG A 155 -11.82 25.75 -14.66
C ARG A 155 -10.96 24.60 -14.18
N ILE A 156 -11.34 23.38 -14.59
CA ILE A 156 -10.53 22.18 -14.39
C ILE A 156 -10.28 21.54 -15.76
N SER A 157 -9.03 21.21 -16.04
CA SER A 157 -8.63 20.60 -17.32
C SER A 157 -7.69 19.44 -17.09
N GLU A 158 -7.83 18.41 -17.90
CA GLU A 158 -6.82 17.36 -18.06
C GLU A 158 -5.78 17.83 -19.06
N ILE A 159 -4.51 17.73 -18.73
CA ILE A 159 -3.39 18.17 -19.54
C ILE A 159 -2.36 17.07 -19.70
N ASP A 160 -1.66 17.08 -20.81
CA ASP A 160 -0.44 16.31 -20.98
C ASP A 160 0.66 16.84 -20.04
N SER A 161 1.25 15.99 -19.22
CA SER A 161 2.21 16.40 -18.19
C SER A 161 3.52 16.97 -18.74
N LEU A 162 3.91 16.58 -19.97
CA LEU A 162 5.15 17.01 -20.63
C LEU A 162 4.94 18.30 -21.42
N THR A 163 3.88 18.35 -22.25
CA THR A 163 3.65 19.47 -23.17
C THR A 163 2.78 20.57 -22.54
N GLY A 164 1.95 20.23 -21.55
CA GLY A 164 0.96 21.12 -20.96
C GLY A 164 -0.27 21.34 -21.87
N GLU A 165 -0.39 20.56 -22.94
CA GLU A 165 -1.53 20.63 -23.87
C GLU A 165 -2.81 20.15 -23.17
N VAL A 166 -3.89 20.90 -23.33
CA VAL A 166 -5.20 20.55 -22.78
C VAL A 166 -5.82 19.42 -23.60
N LYS A 167 -6.06 18.28 -22.96
CA LYS A 167 -6.73 17.11 -23.55
C LYS A 167 -8.25 17.17 -23.41
N GLY A 168 -8.72 17.73 -22.30
CA GLY A 168 -10.15 17.84 -22.03
C GLY A 168 -10.46 18.81 -20.90
N VAL A 169 -11.73 19.21 -20.79
CA VAL A 169 -12.27 20.00 -19.67
C VAL A 169 -13.07 19.05 -18.79
N LEU A 170 -12.91 19.18 -17.48
CA LEU A 170 -13.53 18.29 -16.50
C LEU A 170 -14.57 19.05 -15.67
N GLU A 171 -15.72 18.43 -15.47
CA GLU A 171 -16.79 18.92 -14.61
C GLU A 171 -16.56 18.57 -13.13
N HIS A 172 -15.67 17.62 -12.87
CA HIS A 172 -15.31 17.16 -11.53
C HIS A 172 -13.98 16.44 -11.55
N ILE A 173 -13.21 16.59 -10.48
CA ILE A 173 -12.01 15.78 -10.22
C ILE A 173 -11.92 15.38 -8.75
N ALA A 174 -11.52 14.16 -8.49
CA ALA A 174 -11.10 13.66 -7.19
C ALA A 174 -9.57 13.42 -7.21
N ILE A 175 -8.84 14.11 -6.36
CA ILE A 175 -7.40 13.93 -6.20
C ILE A 175 -7.18 13.08 -4.94
N PHE A 176 -6.70 11.85 -5.14
CA PHE A 176 -6.44 10.90 -4.07
C PHE A 176 -5.07 11.14 -3.42
N PRO A 177 -4.89 10.73 -2.16
CA PRO A 177 -3.61 10.84 -1.46
C PRO A 177 -2.44 10.17 -2.21
N ASN A 178 -1.27 10.79 -2.08
CA ASN A 178 -0.01 10.25 -2.63
C ASN A 178 0.65 9.19 -1.73
N SER A 179 -0.02 8.80 -0.65
CA SER A 179 0.38 7.73 0.25
C SER A 179 -0.86 7.04 0.82
N HIS A 180 -0.77 5.75 1.08
CA HIS A 180 -1.85 5.02 1.76
C HIS A 180 -1.89 5.28 3.28
N TYR A 181 -0.84 5.86 3.87
CA TYR A 181 -0.71 6.13 5.31
C TYR A 181 -0.96 7.60 5.66
N VAL A 182 -1.89 8.25 4.97
CA VAL A 182 -2.33 9.61 5.30
C VAL A 182 -3.46 9.59 6.32
N VAL A 183 -3.41 10.53 7.25
CA VAL A 183 -4.45 10.76 8.25
C VAL A 183 -4.62 12.26 8.48
N GLU A 184 -5.79 12.68 8.94
CA GLU A 184 -6.03 14.06 9.36
C GLU A 184 -5.08 14.48 10.49
N LYS A 185 -4.79 15.78 10.59
CA LYS A 185 -3.82 16.32 11.54
C LYS A 185 -4.15 15.97 12.99
N GLU A 186 -5.40 16.09 13.38
CA GLU A 186 -5.86 15.77 14.74
C GLU A 186 -5.61 14.30 15.08
N LYS A 187 -5.78 13.42 14.11
CA LYS A 187 -5.52 11.99 14.26
C LYS A 187 -4.03 11.69 14.32
N MET A 188 -3.22 12.41 13.54
CA MET A 188 -1.76 12.35 13.62
C MET A 188 -1.26 12.79 15.00
N ASP A 189 -1.76 13.91 15.52
CA ASP A 189 -1.37 14.42 16.83
C ASP A 189 -1.72 13.42 17.95
N ALA A 190 -2.91 12.82 17.89
CA ALA A 190 -3.31 11.76 18.83
C ALA A 190 -2.45 10.50 18.71
N ALA A 191 -2.07 10.11 17.49
CA ALA A 191 -1.15 8.99 17.25
C ALA A 191 0.23 9.26 17.85
N ILE A 192 0.76 10.46 17.67
CA ILE A 192 2.05 10.89 18.25
C ILE A 192 2.04 10.81 19.77
N GLU A 193 0.98 11.26 20.44
CA GLU A 193 0.87 11.14 21.90
C GLU A 193 0.87 9.68 22.35
N ASN A 194 0.17 8.80 21.65
CA ASN A 194 0.18 7.37 21.94
C ASN A 194 1.55 6.73 21.71
N ILE A 195 2.27 7.14 20.66
CA ILE A 195 3.65 6.70 20.38
C ILE A 195 4.59 7.16 21.50
N ARG A 196 4.47 8.41 21.98
CA ARG A 196 5.25 8.93 23.12
C ARG A 196 5.00 8.13 24.40
N ALA A 197 3.74 7.79 24.68
CA ALA A 197 3.38 6.98 25.84
C ALA A 197 4.01 5.58 25.75
N GLU A 198 3.88 4.90 24.61
CA GLU A 198 4.49 3.59 24.37
C GLU A 198 6.03 3.64 24.47
N LEU A 199 6.65 4.70 23.92
CA LEU A 199 8.09 4.94 24.03
C LEU A 199 8.54 5.04 25.49
N ALA A 200 7.85 5.86 26.29
CA ALA A 200 8.17 6.05 27.70
C ALA A 200 8.10 4.74 28.49
N GLU A 201 7.07 3.91 28.26
CA GLU A 201 6.93 2.60 28.85
C GLU A 201 8.07 1.66 28.41
N ARG A 202 8.42 1.67 27.12
CA ARG A 202 9.46 0.79 26.59
C ARG A 202 10.85 1.17 27.06
N VAL A 203 11.17 2.45 27.13
CA VAL A 203 12.43 2.97 27.72
C VAL A 203 12.54 2.59 29.20
N LYS A 204 11.45 2.75 29.98
CA LYS A 204 11.42 2.32 31.38
C LYS A 204 11.67 0.81 31.52
N TYR A 205 11.05 0.00 30.69
CA TYR A 205 11.27 -1.44 30.65
C TYR A 205 12.75 -1.79 30.38
N PHE A 206 13.36 -1.23 29.34
CA PHE A 206 14.75 -1.51 29.03
C PHE A 206 15.71 -1.08 30.16
N LYS A 207 15.47 0.10 30.78
CA LYS A 207 16.26 0.56 31.92
C LYS A 207 16.11 -0.38 33.14
N SER A 208 14.93 -0.96 33.37
CA SER A 208 14.71 -1.92 34.47
C SER A 208 15.40 -3.27 34.24
N GLU A 209 15.65 -3.62 32.97
CA GLU A 209 16.34 -4.83 32.55
C GLU A 209 17.87 -4.61 32.35
N ASP A 210 18.39 -3.44 32.73
CA ASP A 210 19.79 -3.02 32.53
C ASP A 210 20.24 -2.98 31.05
N LYS A 211 19.29 -2.82 30.13
CA LYS A 211 19.48 -2.72 28.67
C LYS A 211 19.58 -1.26 28.25
N LEU A 212 20.64 -0.57 28.64
CA LEU A 212 20.80 0.89 28.44
C LEU A 212 20.99 1.27 26.97
N LEU A 213 21.66 0.41 26.18
CA LEU A 213 21.89 0.65 24.77
C LEU A 213 20.59 0.55 23.97
N GLU A 214 19.75 -0.45 24.27
CA GLU A 214 18.44 -0.61 23.66
C GLU A 214 17.50 0.54 24.04
N ALA A 215 17.59 1.02 25.29
CA ALA A 215 16.82 2.19 25.75
C ALA A 215 17.19 3.46 24.96
N GLN A 216 18.49 3.73 24.81
CA GLN A 216 18.96 4.88 24.05
C GLN A 216 18.58 4.79 22.57
N ARG A 217 18.79 3.63 21.96
CA ARG A 217 18.50 3.38 20.54
C ARG A 217 17.04 3.64 20.20
N ILE A 218 16.12 3.06 20.98
CA ILE A 218 14.69 3.24 20.71
C ILE A 218 14.24 4.68 20.97
N GLU A 219 14.80 5.35 21.98
CA GLU A 219 14.48 6.72 22.32
C GLU A 219 14.92 7.69 21.23
N GLU A 220 16.16 7.61 20.75
CA GLU A 220 16.69 8.45 19.67
C GLU A 220 15.91 8.25 18.37
N ARG A 221 15.71 6.99 17.96
CA ARG A 221 15.01 6.67 16.73
C ARG A 221 13.57 7.14 16.74
N THR A 222 12.83 6.84 17.80
CA THR A 222 11.40 7.18 17.87
C THR A 222 11.19 8.68 17.96
N ASN A 223 12.03 9.42 18.71
CA ASN A 223 11.94 10.88 18.75
C ASN A 223 12.21 11.51 17.39
N PHE A 224 13.20 11.02 16.64
CA PHE A 224 13.44 11.47 15.28
C PHE A 224 12.25 11.20 14.35
N ASP A 225 11.67 10.00 14.41
CA ASP A 225 10.49 9.67 13.62
C ASP A 225 9.29 10.55 13.98
N ILE A 226 9.10 10.89 15.27
CA ILE A 226 8.06 11.83 15.75
C ILE A 226 8.29 13.24 15.21
N GLU A 227 9.50 13.76 15.25
CA GLU A 227 9.82 15.08 14.68
C GLU A 227 9.48 15.13 13.20
N MET A 228 9.86 14.10 12.43
CA MET A 228 9.53 14.02 11.02
C MET A 228 8.02 13.98 10.78
N MET A 229 7.25 13.23 11.58
CA MET A 229 5.79 13.19 11.48
C MET A 229 5.15 14.54 11.82
N GLN A 230 5.68 15.27 12.80
CA GLN A 230 5.19 16.60 13.17
C GLN A 230 5.46 17.66 12.10
N GLU A 231 6.64 17.62 11.47
CA GLU A 231 7.05 18.62 10.47
C GLU A 231 6.47 18.36 9.08
N THR A 232 6.39 17.08 8.68
CA THR A 232 6.06 16.71 7.29
C THR A 232 4.83 15.82 7.15
N GLY A 233 4.23 15.39 8.26
CA GLY A 233 3.16 14.38 8.25
C GLY A 233 3.62 12.97 7.88
N PHE A 234 4.95 12.73 7.77
CA PHE A 234 5.51 11.46 7.31
C PHE A 234 6.87 11.18 7.97
N CYS A 235 7.22 9.89 8.12
CA CYS A 235 8.57 9.46 8.46
C CYS A 235 8.96 8.19 7.70
N SER A 236 10.26 7.93 7.57
CA SER A 236 10.74 6.69 6.96
C SER A 236 10.36 5.48 7.82
N GLY A 237 9.57 4.55 7.26
CA GLY A 237 9.04 3.41 8.00
C GLY A 237 7.77 3.72 8.79
N ILE A 238 7.00 4.72 8.36
CA ILE A 238 5.72 5.13 8.97
C ILE A 238 4.75 3.95 9.17
N GLU A 239 4.87 2.92 8.35
CA GLU A 239 4.10 1.68 8.47
C GLU A 239 4.28 0.99 9.82
N ASN A 240 5.42 1.18 10.50
CA ASN A 240 5.66 0.63 11.85
C ASN A 240 4.79 1.28 12.93
N TYR A 241 4.21 2.42 12.64
CA TYR A 241 3.27 3.15 13.50
C TYR A 241 1.81 3.03 13.05
N SER A 242 1.52 2.17 12.05
CA SER A 242 0.20 2.03 11.43
C SER A 242 -0.93 1.76 12.43
N ARG A 243 -0.67 1.01 13.51
CA ARG A 243 -1.63 0.78 14.59
C ARG A 243 -2.07 2.09 15.25
N HIS A 244 -1.11 2.96 15.60
CA HIS A 244 -1.39 4.25 16.23
C HIS A 244 -2.09 5.21 15.25
N LEU A 245 -1.64 5.25 14.01
CA LEU A 245 -2.24 6.07 12.96
C LEU A 245 -3.70 5.65 12.68
N ALA A 246 -3.97 4.36 12.68
CA ALA A 246 -5.32 3.82 12.49
C ALA A 246 -6.20 3.88 13.75
N GLY A 247 -5.62 4.19 14.92
CA GLY A 247 -6.34 4.19 16.21
C GLY A 247 -6.77 2.80 16.67
N LEU A 248 -6.06 1.75 16.26
CA LEU A 248 -6.41 0.36 16.58
C LEU A 248 -5.83 -0.08 17.93
N PRO A 249 -6.56 -0.94 18.68
CA PRO A 249 -6.02 -1.61 19.85
C PRO A 249 -4.84 -2.52 19.53
N ALA A 250 -4.01 -2.83 20.52
CA ALA A 250 -2.88 -3.75 20.36
C ALA A 250 -3.38 -5.16 19.96
N GLY A 251 -2.67 -5.79 19.01
CA GLY A 251 -2.98 -7.12 18.50
C GLY A 251 -4.10 -7.20 17.46
N CYS A 252 -4.81 -6.10 17.19
CA CYS A 252 -5.79 -6.07 16.11
C CYS A 252 -5.14 -6.30 14.75
N PRO A 253 -5.83 -6.97 13.80
CA PRO A 253 -5.36 -7.06 12.43
C PRO A 253 -5.26 -5.67 11.80
N PRO A 254 -4.22 -5.41 10.99
CA PRO A 254 -4.11 -4.15 10.25
C PRO A 254 -5.19 -4.07 9.16
N TYR A 255 -5.49 -2.86 8.73
CA TYR A 255 -6.24 -2.68 7.48
C TYR A 255 -5.37 -3.14 6.30
N THR A 256 -6.01 -3.78 5.34
CA THR A 256 -5.40 -4.37 4.14
C THR A 256 -6.19 -3.96 2.90
N LEU A 257 -5.76 -4.36 1.71
CA LEU A 257 -6.54 -4.14 0.50
C LEU A 257 -7.97 -4.71 0.61
N MET A 258 -8.14 -5.82 1.34
CA MET A 258 -9.43 -6.47 1.51
C MET A 258 -10.45 -5.60 2.27
N ASP A 259 -9.99 -4.64 3.08
CA ASP A 259 -10.86 -3.69 3.78
C ASP A 259 -11.37 -2.55 2.88
N TYR A 260 -10.80 -2.39 1.69
CA TYR A 260 -11.28 -1.45 0.67
C TYR A 260 -12.39 -2.03 -0.19
N PHE A 261 -12.55 -3.35 -0.21
CA PHE A 261 -13.62 -4.04 -0.92
C PHE A 261 -14.90 -4.08 -0.10
N PRO A 262 -16.05 -3.91 -0.74
CA PRO A 262 -17.34 -4.16 -0.08
C PRO A 262 -17.62 -5.65 0.12
N ASP A 263 -17.15 -6.54 -0.78
CA ASP A 263 -17.32 -8.01 -0.72
C ASP A 263 -16.45 -8.75 -1.77
N GLU A 264 -16.04 -10.02 -1.46
CA GLU A 264 -15.48 -11.09 -2.31
C GLU A 264 -14.00 -11.04 -2.75
N SER A 265 -13.30 -12.18 -2.59
CA SER A 265 -11.91 -12.34 -3.08
C SER A 265 -11.54 -13.80 -3.46
N HIS A 266 -10.58 -13.94 -4.41
CA HIS A 266 -9.97 -15.19 -4.84
C HIS A 266 -8.45 -15.13 -4.67
N ILE A 267 -7.81 -16.09 -3.92
CA ILE A 267 -6.40 -16.00 -3.53
C ILE A 267 -5.70 -17.37 -3.36
N THR A 268 -4.34 -17.37 -3.45
CA THR A 268 -3.49 -18.57 -3.28
C THR A 268 -3.26 -18.92 -1.81
N ILE A 269 -3.92 -19.91 -1.30
CA ILE A 269 -3.99 -20.34 0.11
C ILE A 269 -2.62 -20.66 0.76
N PRO A 270 -1.71 -21.45 0.16
CA PRO A 270 -0.45 -21.81 0.84
C PRO A 270 0.45 -20.64 1.16
N GLN A 271 0.51 -19.61 0.31
CA GLN A 271 1.34 -18.43 0.53
C GLN A 271 0.84 -17.61 1.71
N ILE A 272 -0.47 -17.45 1.87
CA ILE A 272 -1.09 -16.71 2.97
C ILE A 272 -0.70 -17.33 4.31
N ARG A 273 -0.78 -18.65 4.45
CA ARG A 273 -0.41 -19.37 5.67
C ARG A 273 1.05 -19.16 6.09
N GLY A 274 1.96 -19.02 5.12
CA GLY A 274 3.40 -18.91 5.36
C GLY A 274 3.90 -17.51 5.76
N MET A 275 3.17 -16.43 5.42
CA MET A 275 3.69 -15.06 5.54
C MET A 275 3.76 -14.55 6.99
N TYR A 276 2.79 -14.87 7.82
CA TYR A 276 2.64 -14.32 9.18
C TYR A 276 3.80 -14.62 10.12
N ALA A 277 4.18 -15.89 10.24
CA ALA A 277 5.13 -16.35 11.26
C ALA A 277 6.55 -15.78 11.06
N GLY A 278 7.02 -15.70 9.81
CA GLY A 278 8.34 -15.15 9.48
C GLY A 278 8.45 -13.66 9.79
N ASP A 279 7.42 -12.88 9.46
CA ASP A 279 7.37 -11.44 9.76
C ASP A 279 7.36 -11.19 11.27
N GLN A 280 6.55 -11.93 12.03
CA GLN A 280 6.46 -11.80 13.48
C GLN A 280 7.80 -12.14 14.18
N SER A 281 8.50 -13.21 13.77
CA SER A 281 9.79 -13.57 14.33
C SER A 281 10.83 -12.47 14.13
N ARG A 282 10.93 -11.93 12.92
CA ARG A 282 11.84 -10.84 12.57
C ARG A 282 11.56 -9.58 13.37
N LYS A 283 10.30 -9.15 13.44
CA LYS A 283 9.88 -7.94 14.18
C LYS A 283 10.05 -8.11 15.70
N THR A 284 9.83 -9.29 16.24
CA THR A 284 10.09 -9.57 17.67
C THR A 284 11.55 -9.30 18.01
N THR A 285 12.49 -9.77 17.19
CA THR A 285 13.91 -9.47 17.39
C THR A 285 14.21 -7.98 17.35
N LEU A 286 13.66 -7.23 16.38
CA LEU A 286 13.83 -5.77 16.30
C LEU A 286 13.30 -5.04 17.55
N VAL A 287 12.16 -5.50 18.08
CA VAL A 287 11.56 -4.93 19.29
C VAL A 287 12.37 -5.26 20.54
N ASP A 288 12.85 -6.50 20.70
CA ASP A 288 13.59 -6.95 21.87
C ASP A 288 14.98 -6.32 22.00
N TYR A 289 15.54 -5.86 20.88
CA TYR A 289 16.84 -5.17 20.82
C TYR A 289 16.72 -3.66 20.60
N GLY A 290 15.54 -3.05 20.78
CA GLY A 290 15.34 -1.61 20.81
C GLY A 290 15.42 -0.89 19.45
N PHE A 291 15.25 -1.61 18.33
CA PHE A 291 15.17 -1.00 17.00
C PHE A 291 13.77 -0.53 16.64
N ARG A 292 12.73 -1.13 17.20
CA ARG A 292 11.33 -0.78 16.97
C ARG A 292 10.51 -0.87 18.26
N LEU A 293 9.42 -0.09 18.30
CA LEU A 293 8.41 -0.18 19.37
C LEU A 293 7.60 -1.48 19.25
N PRO A 294 6.99 -1.98 20.34
CA PRO A 294 6.11 -3.15 20.30
C PRO A 294 4.99 -3.07 19.27
N SER A 295 4.43 -1.88 19.02
CA SER A 295 3.40 -1.61 18.03
C SER A 295 3.80 -1.95 16.59
N ALA A 296 5.09 -1.97 16.27
CA ALA A 296 5.57 -2.36 14.95
C ALA A 296 5.21 -3.80 14.58
N LYS A 297 4.96 -4.68 15.57
CA LYS A 297 4.50 -6.06 15.36
C LYS A 297 3.07 -6.14 14.83
N ASP A 298 2.27 -5.09 15.02
CA ASP A 298 0.89 -5.03 14.54
C ASP A 298 0.79 -4.60 13.05
N ASN A 299 1.85 -4.03 12.47
CA ASN A 299 1.98 -3.88 11.03
C ASN A 299 2.48 -5.19 10.40
N ARG A 300 1.60 -6.09 10.10
CA ARG A 300 1.90 -7.46 9.70
C ARG A 300 0.95 -7.96 8.62
N PRO A 301 1.27 -9.02 7.89
CA PRO A 301 0.26 -9.68 7.08
C PRO A 301 -0.84 -10.26 7.98
N LEU A 302 -2.02 -10.41 7.44
CA LEU A 302 -3.09 -11.15 8.11
C LEU A 302 -2.62 -12.58 8.43
N ASN A 303 -3.01 -13.09 9.58
CA ASN A 303 -2.93 -14.53 9.78
C ASN A 303 -4.06 -15.23 9.02
N PHE A 304 -3.99 -16.55 8.92
CA PHE A 304 -4.91 -17.28 8.05
C PHE A 304 -6.39 -17.18 8.51
N SER A 305 -6.65 -17.19 9.81
CA SER A 305 -8.01 -17.06 10.34
C SER A 305 -8.59 -15.65 10.14
N GLU A 306 -7.74 -14.62 10.26
CA GLU A 306 -8.14 -13.24 9.97
C GLU A 306 -8.47 -13.06 8.47
N PHE A 307 -7.67 -13.70 7.60
CA PHE A 307 -7.94 -13.74 6.18
C PHE A 307 -9.27 -14.43 5.88
N GLU A 308 -9.51 -15.63 6.41
CA GLU A 308 -10.77 -16.36 6.22
C GLU A 308 -11.98 -15.55 6.69
N SER A 309 -11.85 -14.79 7.80
CA SER A 309 -12.95 -13.99 8.35
C SER A 309 -13.35 -12.79 7.46
N LYS A 310 -12.49 -12.39 6.52
CA LYS A 310 -12.73 -11.27 5.61
C LYS A 310 -13.32 -11.70 4.26
N ILE A 311 -13.50 -12.99 4.05
CA ILE A 311 -13.99 -13.54 2.77
C ILE A 311 -15.39 -14.08 2.97
N SER A 312 -16.34 -13.55 2.19
CA SER A 312 -17.73 -14.05 2.17
C SER A 312 -17.95 -15.14 1.13
N GLN A 313 -17.27 -15.07 -0.02
CA GLN A 313 -17.33 -16.06 -1.09
C GLN A 313 -15.93 -16.35 -1.63
N MET A 314 -15.69 -17.59 -2.07
CA MET A 314 -14.40 -17.98 -2.63
C MET A 314 -14.60 -18.95 -3.81
N LEU A 315 -13.89 -18.66 -4.91
CA LEU A 315 -13.78 -19.54 -6.06
C LEU A 315 -12.35 -20.10 -6.13
N PHE A 316 -12.21 -21.42 -6.01
CA PHE A 316 -10.93 -22.09 -6.18
C PHE A 316 -10.71 -22.48 -7.64
N VAL A 317 -9.57 -22.13 -8.20
CA VAL A 317 -9.13 -22.55 -9.53
C VAL A 317 -7.80 -23.25 -9.41
N SER A 318 -7.77 -24.57 -9.57
CA SER A 318 -6.57 -25.39 -9.42
C SER A 318 -6.61 -26.61 -10.30
N ALA A 319 -5.48 -26.98 -10.91
CA ALA A 319 -5.32 -28.26 -11.58
C ALA A 319 -5.08 -29.39 -10.58
N THR A 320 -4.63 -29.07 -9.36
CA THR A 320 -4.28 -30.01 -8.30
C THR A 320 -4.84 -29.52 -6.96
N PRO A 321 -6.17 -29.59 -6.76
CA PRO A 321 -6.79 -29.14 -5.51
C PRO A 321 -6.23 -29.92 -4.31
N SER A 322 -6.03 -29.22 -3.20
CA SER A 322 -5.51 -29.80 -1.95
C SER A 322 -6.67 -30.16 -1.00
N THR A 323 -6.31 -30.61 0.20
CA THR A 323 -7.27 -30.97 1.25
C THR A 323 -8.13 -29.76 1.65
N TYR A 324 -7.56 -28.56 1.67
CA TYR A 324 -8.30 -27.33 2.06
C TYR A 324 -9.44 -27.03 1.09
N GLU A 325 -9.18 -27.05 -0.22
CA GLU A 325 -10.20 -26.82 -1.24
C GLU A 325 -11.29 -27.89 -1.16
N ALA A 326 -10.90 -29.16 -0.99
CA ALA A 326 -11.84 -30.26 -0.88
C ALA A 326 -12.75 -30.21 0.36
N GLU A 327 -12.27 -29.63 1.48
CA GLU A 327 -13.04 -29.45 2.70
C GLU A 327 -13.99 -28.24 2.65
N HIS A 328 -13.72 -27.25 1.80
CA HIS A 328 -14.46 -25.99 1.75
C HIS A 328 -15.29 -25.80 0.47
N GLU A 329 -15.15 -26.66 -0.51
CA GLU A 329 -15.94 -26.58 -1.74
C GLU A 329 -17.42 -26.93 -1.49
N LEU A 330 -18.31 -26.10 -2.02
CA LEU A 330 -19.75 -26.37 -2.10
C LEU A 330 -20.11 -27.09 -3.41
N MET A 331 -19.39 -26.82 -4.47
CA MET A 331 -19.57 -27.39 -5.80
C MET A 331 -18.20 -27.50 -6.48
N ARG A 332 -18.00 -28.60 -7.19
CA ARG A 332 -16.81 -28.83 -8.03
C ARG A 332 -17.21 -28.97 -9.48
N THR A 333 -16.50 -28.24 -10.35
CA THR A 333 -16.62 -28.40 -11.82
C THR A 333 -15.23 -28.68 -12.37
N GLU A 334 -15.14 -29.69 -13.24
CA GLU A 334 -13.88 -30.08 -13.87
C GLU A 334 -13.92 -29.75 -15.36
N GLN A 335 -12.88 -29.07 -15.84
CA GLN A 335 -12.65 -28.88 -17.27
C GLN A 335 -11.59 -29.86 -17.74
N VAL A 336 -12.02 -30.90 -18.43
CA VAL A 336 -11.15 -32.00 -18.88
C VAL A 336 -10.71 -31.83 -20.34
N ILE A 337 -11.22 -30.83 -21.04
CA ILE A 337 -10.94 -30.60 -22.46
C ILE A 337 -9.69 -29.73 -22.62
N ARG A 338 -8.73 -30.23 -23.39
CA ARG A 338 -7.58 -29.51 -23.87
C ARG A 338 -7.80 -29.08 -25.32
N PRO A 339 -8.22 -27.84 -25.60
CA PRO A 339 -8.64 -27.42 -26.94
C PRO A 339 -7.49 -27.33 -27.94
N THR A 340 -6.24 -27.28 -27.49
CA THR A 340 -5.07 -27.03 -28.34
C THR A 340 -4.54 -28.23 -29.08
N GLY A 341 -4.91 -29.46 -28.70
CA GLY A 341 -4.36 -30.71 -29.30
C GLY A 341 -2.85 -30.87 -29.09
N LEU A 342 -2.21 -30.00 -28.33
CA LEU A 342 -0.79 -30.08 -27.99
C LEU A 342 -0.59 -31.11 -26.86
N LEU A 343 0.37 -31.99 -27.06
CA LEU A 343 0.84 -32.90 -26.01
C LEU A 343 1.66 -32.11 -24.97
N ASP A 344 1.68 -32.62 -23.73
CA ASP A 344 2.61 -32.12 -22.74
C ASP A 344 4.05 -32.30 -23.25
N PRO A 345 4.96 -31.36 -22.90
CA PRO A 345 6.38 -31.53 -23.22
C PRO A 345 6.92 -32.79 -22.54
N GLU A 346 7.81 -33.48 -23.22
CA GLU A 346 8.51 -34.63 -22.64
C GLU A 346 9.35 -34.15 -21.44
N ILE A 347 9.13 -34.73 -20.27
CA ILE A 347 9.82 -34.35 -19.05
C ILE A 347 10.86 -35.44 -18.74
N THR A 348 12.14 -35.04 -18.77
CA THR A 348 13.24 -35.91 -18.35
C THR A 348 13.65 -35.53 -16.92
N VAL A 349 13.51 -36.45 -15.98
CA VAL A 349 13.97 -36.26 -14.60
C VAL A 349 15.43 -36.67 -14.51
N LYS A 350 16.28 -35.72 -14.11
CA LYS A 350 17.72 -35.94 -13.94
C LYS A 350 18.13 -35.76 -12.48
N PRO A 351 19.25 -36.37 -12.02
CA PRO A 351 19.82 -36.14 -10.70
C PRO A 351 20.19 -34.66 -10.50
N ILE A 352 20.16 -34.19 -9.26
CA ILE A 352 20.54 -32.81 -8.91
C ILE A 352 22.04 -32.56 -9.15
N GLU A 353 22.84 -33.62 -9.03
CA GLU A 353 24.29 -33.60 -9.23
C GLU A 353 24.60 -33.31 -10.70
N GLY A 354 25.38 -32.25 -10.97
CA GLY A 354 25.72 -31.83 -12.34
C GLY A 354 24.63 -31.00 -13.07
N GLN A 355 23.57 -30.54 -12.37
CA GLN A 355 22.43 -29.85 -12.98
C GLN A 355 22.81 -28.58 -13.76
N ILE A 356 23.92 -27.88 -13.40
CA ILE A 356 24.37 -26.65 -14.08
C ILE A 356 24.96 -26.97 -15.44
N ASP A 357 25.66 -28.11 -15.56
CA ASP A 357 26.25 -28.56 -16.82
C ASP A 357 25.21 -29.18 -17.79
N ASP A 358 24.01 -29.45 -17.27
CA ASP A 358 22.91 -30.11 -17.99
C ASP A 358 21.86 -29.12 -18.51
N LEU A 359 21.91 -27.87 -18.06
CA LEU A 359 21.10 -26.73 -18.49
C LEU A 359 21.68 -26.06 -19.75
#